data_8e940ff32802b9e9a3a59e53cec37f38
#
_entry.id   8e940ff32802b9e9a3a59e53cec37f38
#
_cell.length_a   1.000
_cell.length_b   1.000
_cell.length_c   1.000
_cell.angle_alpha   90.00
_cell.angle_beta   90.00
_cell.angle_gamma   90.00
#
_symmetry.space_group_name_H-M   'P 1'
#
loop_
_entity.id
_entity.type
_entity.pdbx_description
1 polymer ?
#
loop_
_entity_poly.entity_id
_entity_poly.type
_entity_poly.pdbx_seq_one_letter_code
_entity_poly.pdbx_strand_id
1 'polypeptide(L)'
;MPCAIDAEFVSLSKAEIDIKADGTRETVRPARLGLARVSVLRGAGPDEELPFIDDYIAISEPVVDYLTAFSGISPGDLDRSVSRYNLVNLKVAYKKLWLLLNLGVIFVGHGLPKDFRTINIHVPRAQVVDTVDLFYHRLRSQRRLSLRFLAWYLLKEEIQQESEIGHDSVEDARTALKLWRKYQEYVDAGILETVLDEIFDKGRETNFKAPSTIRMEKEEEGSLPSTPARRPARLGDGQNRLRISSPFR
;
A
#
# COMPACT_ATOMS: atom_id res chain seq x y z
N MET A 1 0.91 -22.14 16.13
CA MET A 1 0.43 -20.91 16.76
C MET A 1 0.33 -19.82 15.69
N PRO A 2 -0.77 -19.08 15.57
CA PRO A 2 -0.87 -18.00 14.58
C PRO A 2 -0.09 -16.75 15.01
N CYS A 3 0.44 -16.01 14.03
CA CYS A 3 1.01 -14.68 14.20
C CYS A 3 0.61 -13.83 13.00
N ALA A 4 0.16 -12.60 13.22
CA ALA A 4 -0.08 -11.67 12.13
C ALA A 4 1.23 -11.01 11.70
N ILE A 5 1.41 -10.80 10.40
CA ILE A 5 2.62 -10.21 9.82
C ILE A 5 2.28 -9.26 8.70
N ASP A 6 3.00 -8.15 8.65
CA ASP A 6 3.04 -7.24 7.52
C ASP A 6 4.44 -6.63 7.39
N ALA A 7 4.80 -6.15 6.18
CA ALA A 7 6.13 -5.64 5.89
C ALA A 7 6.11 -4.44 4.95
N GLU A 8 6.95 -3.43 5.27
CA GLU A 8 7.12 -2.24 4.45
C GLU A 8 8.42 -2.29 3.66
N PHE A 9 8.39 -1.73 2.47
CA PHE A 9 9.50 -1.78 1.53
C PHE A 9 9.84 -0.39 0.98
N VAL A 10 11.12 -0.19 0.67
CA VAL A 10 11.62 0.98 -0.05
C VAL A 10 12.27 0.54 -1.36
N SER A 11 12.33 1.44 -2.34
CA SER A 11 12.96 1.17 -3.64
C SER A 11 14.47 1.45 -3.57
N LEU A 12 15.28 0.45 -3.88
CA LEU A 12 16.74 0.53 -3.93
C LEU A 12 17.27 0.70 -5.37
N SER A 13 16.48 0.35 -6.38
CA SER A 13 16.75 0.69 -7.78
C SER A 13 15.45 0.84 -8.55
N LYS A 14 15.45 1.73 -9.56
CA LYS A 14 14.33 1.86 -10.50
C LYS A 14 14.28 0.65 -11.43
N ALA A 15 13.11 0.39 -12.01
CA ALA A 15 13.00 -0.55 -13.12
C ALA A 15 13.75 0.00 -14.35
N GLU A 16 14.48 -0.88 -15.03
CA GLU A 16 15.05 -0.59 -16.34
C GLU A 16 14.07 -1.03 -17.42
N ILE A 17 13.65 -0.09 -18.24
CA ILE A 17 12.66 -0.31 -19.30
C ILE A 17 13.37 -0.08 -20.65
N ASP A 18 13.31 -1.08 -21.51
CA ASP A 18 13.70 -0.95 -22.91
C ASP A 18 12.50 -0.54 -23.75
N ILE A 19 12.70 0.37 -24.69
CA ILE A 19 11.67 0.81 -25.64
C ILE A 19 12.08 0.28 -27.02
N LYS A 20 11.36 -0.76 -27.49
CA LYS A 20 11.58 -1.35 -28.79
C LYS A 20 11.27 -0.40 -29.92
N ALA A 21 11.75 -0.71 -31.12
CA ALA A 21 11.56 0.11 -32.33
C ALA A 21 10.06 0.31 -32.70
N ASP A 22 9.17 -0.58 -32.26
CA ASP A 22 7.71 -0.51 -32.42
C ASP A 22 7.01 0.32 -31.33
N GLY A 23 7.77 0.91 -30.39
CA GLY A 23 7.27 1.69 -29.26
C GLY A 23 6.80 0.84 -28.07
N THR A 24 6.88 -0.48 -28.14
CA THR A 24 6.56 -1.35 -27.01
C THR A 24 7.60 -1.22 -25.90
N ARG A 25 7.12 -1.24 -24.64
CA ARG A 25 7.97 -1.15 -23.45
C ARG A 25 8.14 -2.53 -22.84
N GLU A 26 9.39 -2.94 -22.67
CA GLU A 26 9.73 -4.19 -21.98
C GLU A 26 10.57 -3.88 -20.74
N THR A 27 10.19 -4.46 -19.61
CA THR A 27 10.98 -4.33 -18.37
C THR A 27 12.15 -5.31 -18.44
N VAL A 28 13.34 -4.79 -18.67
CA VAL A 28 14.59 -5.58 -18.73
C VAL A 28 15.02 -6.00 -17.33
N ARG A 29 14.88 -5.06 -16.37
CA ARG A 29 15.16 -5.34 -14.97
C ARG A 29 14.08 -4.71 -14.09
N PRO A 30 13.39 -5.47 -13.22
CA PRO A 30 12.40 -4.91 -12.30
C PRO A 30 13.08 -4.02 -11.25
N ALA A 31 12.31 -3.10 -10.65
CA ALA A 31 12.75 -2.34 -9.50
C ALA A 31 13.14 -3.29 -8.37
N ARG A 32 14.25 -3.00 -7.68
CA ARG A 32 14.67 -3.76 -6.50
C ARG A 32 14.14 -3.08 -5.25
N LEU A 33 13.38 -3.84 -4.47
CA LEU A 33 12.85 -3.41 -3.18
C LEU A 33 13.74 -3.94 -2.04
N GLY A 34 13.91 -3.13 -1.02
CA GLY A 34 14.56 -3.51 0.24
C GLY A 34 13.55 -3.52 1.38
N LEU A 35 13.65 -4.50 2.27
CA LEU A 35 12.84 -4.55 3.49
C LEU A 35 13.22 -3.36 4.38
N ALA A 36 12.24 -2.54 4.73
CA ALA A 36 12.40 -1.34 5.54
C ALA A 36 11.86 -1.51 6.97
N ARG A 37 10.72 -2.19 7.10
CA ARG A 37 10.09 -2.52 8.39
C ARG A 37 9.40 -3.87 8.29
N VAL A 38 9.41 -4.63 9.38
CA VAL A 38 8.60 -5.85 9.51
C VAL A 38 7.98 -5.89 10.90
N SER A 39 6.67 -6.11 10.94
CA SER A 39 5.89 -6.19 12.17
C SER A 39 5.26 -7.57 12.30
N VAL A 40 5.39 -8.20 13.48
CA VAL A 40 4.76 -9.47 13.79
C VAL A 40 4.04 -9.36 15.12
N LEU A 41 2.73 -9.68 15.10
CA LEU A 41 1.83 -9.59 16.23
C LEU A 41 1.41 -10.98 16.70
N ARG A 42 1.15 -11.12 18.00
CA ARG A 42 0.56 -12.34 18.55
C ARG A 42 -0.84 -12.56 18.00
N GLY A 43 -1.10 -13.73 17.46
CA GLY A 43 -2.40 -14.07 16.88
C GLY A 43 -3.29 -14.87 17.81
N ALA A 44 -2.91 -15.06 19.10
CA ALA A 44 -3.72 -15.73 20.11
C ALA A 44 -3.20 -15.47 21.51
N GLY A 45 -4.06 -15.70 22.53
CA GLY A 45 -3.72 -15.59 23.94
C GLY A 45 -4.06 -14.22 24.54
N PRO A 46 -3.65 -13.96 25.81
CA PRO A 46 -4.00 -12.71 26.50
C PRO A 46 -3.37 -11.47 25.86
N ASP A 47 -2.26 -11.65 25.12
CA ASP A 47 -1.56 -10.58 24.42
C ASP A 47 -1.85 -10.58 22.91
N GLU A 48 -2.97 -11.12 22.47
CA GLU A 48 -3.40 -11.10 21.07
C GLU A 48 -3.39 -9.65 20.53
N GLU A 49 -3.01 -9.48 19.27
CA GLU A 49 -2.83 -8.19 18.59
C GLU A 49 -1.65 -7.35 19.07
N LEU A 50 -0.92 -7.72 20.12
CA LEU A 50 0.26 -6.99 20.54
C LEU A 50 1.49 -7.38 19.69
N PRO A 51 2.24 -6.39 19.17
CA PRO A 51 3.47 -6.66 18.43
C PRO A 51 4.56 -7.19 19.38
N PHE A 52 5.28 -8.22 18.94
CA PHE A 52 6.49 -8.73 19.61
C PHE A 52 7.73 -8.65 18.71
N ILE A 53 7.53 -8.39 17.43
CA ILE A 53 8.53 -7.91 16.49
C ILE A 53 7.96 -6.66 15.84
N ASP A 54 8.71 -5.57 15.87
CA ASP A 54 8.46 -4.34 15.10
C ASP A 54 9.83 -3.74 14.79
N ASP A 55 10.46 -4.32 13.77
CA ASP A 55 11.85 -4.06 13.44
C ASP A 55 11.93 -3.10 12.24
N TYR A 56 12.52 -1.93 12.45
CA TYR A 56 13.02 -1.08 11.37
C TYR A 56 14.41 -1.56 10.95
N ILE A 57 14.65 -1.60 9.64
CA ILE A 57 15.86 -2.21 9.08
C ILE A 57 16.86 -1.12 8.68
N ALA A 58 18.06 -1.19 9.25
CA ALA A 58 19.16 -0.32 8.82
C ALA A 58 19.56 -0.67 7.38
N ILE A 59 19.39 0.27 6.46
CA ILE A 59 19.76 0.13 5.05
C ILE A 59 21.06 0.89 4.84
N SER A 60 22.10 0.21 4.33
CA SER A 60 23.40 0.80 4.03
C SER A 60 23.53 1.27 2.59
N GLU A 61 22.63 0.84 1.71
CA GLU A 61 22.59 1.22 0.31
C GLU A 61 21.78 2.51 0.12
N PRO A 62 22.05 3.32 -0.92
CA PRO A 62 21.21 4.47 -1.23
C PRO A 62 19.77 4.06 -1.52
N VAL A 63 18.81 4.68 -0.85
CA VAL A 63 17.38 4.53 -1.13
C VAL A 63 17.01 5.47 -2.26
N VAL A 64 16.47 4.94 -3.35
CA VAL A 64 16.06 5.70 -4.53
C VAL A 64 14.68 6.33 -4.34
N ASP A 65 13.78 5.59 -3.65
CA ASP A 65 12.43 6.06 -3.34
C ASP A 65 11.95 5.38 -2.05
N TYR A 66 11.54 6.17 -1.08
CA TYR A 66 11.02 5.66 0.20
C TYR A 66 9.61 5.10 0.08
N LEU A 67 8.90 5.39 -1.02
CA LEU A 67 7.50 5.00 -1.23
C LEU A 67 6.61 5.43 -0.05
N THR A 68 6.89 6.58 0.55
CA THR A 68 6.35 7.03 1.84
C THR A 68 4.82 6.95 1.93
N ALA A 69 4.11 7.31 0.87
CA ALA A 69 2.65 7.22 0.81
C ALA A 69 2.11 5.79 1.01
N PHE A 70 2.95 4.77 0.79
CA PHE A 70 2.60 3.35 0.96
C PHE A 70 3.31 2.74 2.16
N SER A 71 4.60 2.99 2.32
CA SER A 71 5.43 2.35 3.33
C SER A 71 5.40 3.05 4.70
N GLY A 72 4.95 4.31 4.75
CA GLY A 72 5.08 5.14 5.93
C GLY A 72 6.52 5.48 6.33
N ILE A 73 7.52 5.08 5.52
CA ILE A 73 8.93 5.30 5.80
C ILE A 73 9.36 6.63 5.20
N SER A 74 10.06 7.43 5.98
CA SER A 74 10.57 8.73 5.59
C SER A 74 12.11 8.75 5.51
N PRO A 75 12.69 9.72 4.78
CA PRO A 75 14.13 9.93 4.80
C PRO A 75 14.68 10.09 6.22
N GLY A 76 15.73 9.35 6.55
CA GLY A 76 16.33 9.31 7.88
C GLY A 76 15.83 8.21 8.80
N ASP A 77 14.62 7.66 8.60
CA ASP A 77 14.09 6.59 9.46
C ASP A 77 14.93 5.32 9.46
N LEU A 78 15.65 5.06 8.37
CA LEU A 78 16.47 3.87 8.19
C LEU A 78 17.98 4.13 8.34
N ASP A 79 18.37 5.34 8.71
CA ASP A 79 19.76 5.75 8.94
C ASP A 79 20.09 5.72 10.44
N ARG A 80 21.10 4.91 10.82
CA ARG A 80 21.53 4.75 12.22
C ARG A 80 21.98 6.05 12.91
N SER A 81 22.41 7.05 12.14
CA SER A 81 22.94 8.29 12.69
C SER A 81 21.84 9.29 13.11
N VAL A 82 20.64 9.18 12.53
CA VAL A 82 19.56 10.17 12.71
C VAL A 82 18.20 9.56 13.06
N SER A 83 18.03 8.23 12.90
CA SER A 83 16.76 7.56 13.13
C SER A 83 16.31 7.65 14.58
N ARG A 84 15.03 7.92 14.76
CA ARG A 84 14.33 7.83 16.05
C ARG A 84 13.95 6.38 16.44
N TYR A 85 14.06 5.44 15.49
CA TYR A 85 13.70 4.05 15.69
C TYR A 85 14.92 3.20 16.08
N ASN A 86 14.66 2.12 16.77
CA ASN A 86 15.70 1.13 17.05
C ASN A 86 15.92 0.25 15.82
N LEU A 87 17.01 0.53 15.09
CA LEU A 87 17.30 -0.15 13.83
C LEU A 87 18.03 -1.47 14.07
N VAL A 88 17.53 -2.52 13.44
CA VAL A 88 18.19 -3.83 13.38
C VAL A 88 18.86 -4.04 12.02
N ASN A 89 19.86 -4.92 11.96
CA ASN A 89 20.40 -5.35 10.68
C ASN A 89 19.42 -6.31 10.00
N LEU A 90 19.34 -6.27 8.67
CA LEU A 90 18.52 -7.20 7.86
C LEU A 90 18.73 -8.67 8.27
N LYS A 91 19.98 -9.08 8.53
CA LYS A 91 20.30 -10.44 9.01
C LYS A 91 19.61 -10.81 10.33
N VAL A 92 19.38 -9.83 11.22
CA VAL A 92 18.69 -10.07 12.50
C VAL A 92 17.20 -10.30 12.25
N ALA A 93 16.56 -9.44 11.45
CA ALA A 93 15.16 -9.62 11.05
C ALA A 93 14.96 -10.99 10.36
N TYR A 94 15.80 -11.35 9.40
CA TYR A 94 15.78 -12.67 8.77
C TYR A 94 15.86 -13.82 9.77
N LYS A 95 16.77 -13.76 10.74
CA LYS A 95 16.90 -14.81 11.76
C LYS A 95 15.63 -14.95 12.59
N LYS A 96 14.98 -13.84 12.96
CA LYS A 96 13.70 -13.87 13.68
C LYS A 96 12.60 -14.53 12.85
N LEU A 97 12.44 -14.14 11.59
CA LEU A 97 11.45 -14.73 10.69
C LEU A 97 11.71 -16.23 10.44
N TRP A 98 12.96 -16.63 10.23
CA TRP A 98 13.34 -18.03 10.09
C TRP A 98 13.08 -18.85 11.36
N LEU A 99 13.28 -18.26 12.55
CA LEU A 99 12.95 -18.92 13.80
C LEU A 99 11.45 -19.19 13.89
N LEU A 100 10.60 -18.19 13.58
CA LEU A 100 9.15 -18.36 13.56
C LEU A 100 8.71 -19.43 12.56
N LEU A 101 9.28 -19.41 11.35
CA LEU A 101 9.02 -20.42 10.32
C LEU A 101 9.36 -21.83 10.81
N ASN A 102 10.54 -22.03 11.41
CA ASN A 102 10.98 -23.33 11.92
C ASN A 102 10.18 -23.81 13.14
N LEU A 103 9.60 -22.90 13.92
CA LEU A 103 8.67 -23.21 15.00
C LEU A 103 7.28 -23.61 14.51
N GLY A 104 7.05 -23.62 13.19
CA GLY A 104 5.76 -23.98 12.61
C GLY A 104 4.67 -22.93 12.84
N VAL A 105 5.04 -21.66 12.97
CA VAL A 105 4.09 -20.55 13.10
C VAL A 105 3.23 -20.45 11.83
N ILE A 106 1.95 -20.18 11.99
CA ILE A 106 1.03 -19.83 10.90
C ILE A 106 1.03 -18.32 10.76
N PHE A 107 1.50 -17.83 9.61
CA PHE A 107 1.50 -16.40 9.31
C PHE A 107 0.15 -15.97 8.73
N VAL A 108 -0.47 -14.98 9.34
CA VAL A 108 -1.72 -14.34 8.91
C VAL A 108 -1.40 -12.96 8.37
N GLY A 109 -1.91 -12.61 7.18
CA GLY A 109 -1.69 -11.28 6.61
C GLY A 109 -2.55 -11.02 5.37
N HIS A 110 -2.18 -9.99 4.60
CA HIS A 110 -2.91 -9.57 3.41
C HIS A 110 -1.98 -9.41 2.22
N GLY A 111 -2.01 -10.34 1.27
CA GLY A 111 -1.12 -10.33 0.10
C GLY A 111 0.28 -10.90 0.36
N LEU A 112 0.45 -11.70 1.41
CA LEU A 112 1.70 -12.27 1.90
C LEU A 112 2.63 -12.91 0.86
N PRO A 113 2.15 -13.58 -0.22
CA PRO A 113 3.04 -14.14 -1.23
C PRO A 113 3.95 -13.12 -1.92
N LYS A 114 3.51 -11.86 -2.01
CA LYS A 114 4.32 -10.77 -2.56
C LYS A 114 5.43 -10.39 -1.57
N ASP A 115 5.10 -10.25 -0.30
CA ASP A 115 6.04 -9.87 0.76
C ASP A 115 7.10 -10.94 0.96
N PHE A 116 6.72 -12.20 1.12
CA PHE A 116 7.66 -13.31 1.25
C PHE A 116 8.59 -13.45 0.04
N ARG A 117 8.09 -13.19 -1.17
CA ARG A 117 8.93 -13.17 -2.38
C ARG A 117 9.93 -12.01 -2.34
N THR A 118 9.49 -10.82 -1.95
CA THR A 118 10.35 -9.63 -1.86
C THR A 118 11.41 -9.80 -0.78
N ILE A 119 11.03 -10.39 0.38
CA ILE A 119 11.97 -10.74 1.46
C ILE A 119 12.86 -11.93 1.07
N ASN A 120 12.52 -12.68 0.03
CA ASN A 120 13.19 -13.91 -0.39
C ASN A 120 13.17 -15.02 0.69
N ILE A 121 12.00 -15.21 1.31
CA ILE A 121 11.74 -16.31 2.25
C ILE A 121 10.66 -17.21 1.64
N HIS A 122 10.95 -18.51 1.59
CA HIS A 122 9.97 -19.51 1.19
C HIS A 122 9.19 -19.99 2.42
N VAL A 123 7.89 -19.68 2.46
CA VAL A 123 6.98 -20.13 3.53
C VAL A 123 6.05 -21.22 2.96
N PRO A 124 5.99 -22.42 3.58
CA PRO A 124 5.06 -23.46 3.16
C PRO A 124 3.60 -22.99 3.19
N ARG A 125 2.81 -23.38 2.19
CA ARG A 125 1.42 -22.94 2.09
C ARG A 125 0.58 -23.27 3.35
N ALA A 126 0.90 -24.36 4.03
CA ALA A 126 0.23 -24.74 5.27
C ALA A 126 0.51 -23.79 6.46
N GLN A 127 1.51 -22.93 6.34
CA GLN A 127 1.86 -21.91 7.32
C GLN A 127 1.42 -20.50 6.90
N VAL A 128 0.57 -20.36 5.87
CA VAL A 128 0.11 -19.06 5.37
C VAL A 128 -1.41 -19.01 5.39
N VAL A 129 -1.95 -17.98 6.02
CA VAL A 129 -3.34 -17.56 5.92
C VAL A 129 -3.36 -16.17 5.31
N ASP A 130 -3.81 -16.07 4.06
CA ASP A 130 -3.88 -14.81 3.34
C ASP A 130 -5.32 -14.33 3.21
N THR A 131 -5.64 -13.19 3.81
CA THR A 131 -7.00 -12.64 3.79
C THR A 131 -7.45 -12.24 2.38
N VAL A 132 -6.52 -12.00 1.44
CA VAL A 132 -6.86 -11.82 0.02
C VAL A 132 -7.52 -13.09 -0.55
N ASP A 133 -7.01 -14.27 -0.18
CA ASP A 133 -7.53 -15.55 -0.67
C ASP A 133 -8.80 -15.96 0.09
N LEU A 134 -8.92 -15.63 1.38
CA LEU A 134 -10.10 -15.93 2.20
C LEU A 134 -11.35 -15.22 1.70
N PHE A 135 -11.24 -13.94 1.32
CA PHE A 135 -12.35 -13.14 0.82
C PHE A 135 -12.42 -13.07 -0.71
N TYR A 136 -11.91 -14.10 -1.39
CA TYR A 136 -11.97 -14.22 -2.84
C TYR A 136 -13.19 -15.01 -3.30
N HIS A 137 -14.07 -14.39 -4.10
CA HIS A 137 -15.29 -15.02 -4.61
C HIS A 137 -15.09 -15.53 -6.05
N ARG A 138 -14.79 -16.81 -6.22
CA ARG A 138 -14.43 -17.42 -7.52
C ARG A 138 -15.52 -17.30 -8.59
N LEU A 139 -16.79 -17.35 -8.21
CA LEU A 139 -17.91 -17.39 -9.16
C LEU A 139 -18.36 -16.00 -9.62
N ARG A 140 -18.16 -14.95 -8.81
CA ARG A 140 -18.67 -13.62 -9.11
C ARG A 140 -17.63 -12.69 -9.72
N SER A 141 -16.36 -12.80 -9.33
CA SER A 141 -15.32 -11.90 -9.80
C SER A 141 -13.92 -12.46 -9.52
N GLN A 142 -13.00 -12.22 -10.45
CA GLN A 142 -11.57 -12.49 -10.24
C GLN A 142 -10.87 -11.33 -9.49
N ARG A 143 -11.64 -10.38 -8.95
CA ARG A 143 -11.10 -9.22 -8.26
C ARG A 143 -10.62 -9.60 -6.87
N ARG A 144 -9.40 -9.21 -6.54
CA ARG A 144 -8.84 -9.24 -5.20
C ARG A 144 -9.23 -7.96 -4.48
N LEU A 145 -9.69 -8.09 -3.24
CA LEU A 145 -10.15 -6.98 -2.43
C LEU A 145 -8.97 -6.38 -1.64
N SER A 146 -8.95 -5.07 -1.47
CA SER A 146 -7.94 -4.40 -0.67
C SER A 146 -8.24 -4.53 0.83
N LEU A 147 -7.18 -4.49 1.65
CA LEU A 147 -7.28 -4.51 3.11
C LEU A 147 -8.18 -3.38 3.62
N ARG A 148 -7.97 -2.15 3.12
CA ARG A 148 -8.76 -0.96 3.45
C ARG A 148 -10.25 -1.14 3.18
N PHE A 149 -10.63 -1.72 2.03
CA PHE A 149 -12.04 -1.98 1.71
C PHE A 149 -12.67 -3.02 2.64
N LEU A 150 -11.95 -4.11 2.93
CA LEU A 150 -12.42 -5.17 3.84
C LEU A 150 -12.54 -4.65 5.27
N ALA A 151 -11.56 -3.87 5.76
CA ALA A 151 -11.61 -3.25 7.08
C ALA A 151 -12.82 -2.33 7.23
N TRP A 152 -13.02 -1.43 6.26
CA TRP A 152 -14.17 -0.55 6.25
C TRP A 152 -15.50 -1.31 6.25
N TYR A 153 -15.63 -2.32 5.38
CA TYR A 153 -16.92 -2.99 5.22
C TYR A 153 -17.23 -3.96 6.36
N LEU A 154 -16.26 -4.80 6.75
CA LEU A 154 -16.48 -5.88 7.72
C LEU A 154 -16.21 -5.47 9.17
N LEU A 155 -15.16 -4.68 9.41
CA LEU A 155 -14.76 -4.28 10.74
C LEU A 155 -15.32 -2.92 11.15
N LYS A 156 -15.80 -2.11 10.19
CA LYS A 156 -16.21 -0.72 10.37
C LYS A 156 -15.06 0.18 10.85
N GLU A 157 -13.85 -0.19 10.46
CA GLU A 157 -12.61 0.51 10.80
C GLU A 157 -12.06 1.23 9.56
N GLU A 158 -11.60 2.46 9.76
CA GLU A 158 -10.88 3.23 8.73
C GLU A 158 -9.38 3.09 8.99
N ILE A 159 -8.70 2.38 8.11
CA ILE A 159 -7.25 2.19 8.11
C ILE A 159 -6.61 2.86 6.90
N GLN A 160 -5.28 2.94 6.89
CA GLN A 160 -4.54 3.46 5.74
C GLN A 160 -5.13 4.80 5.29
N GLN A 161 -5.41 5.69 6.28
CA GLN A 161 -5.91 7.02 5.96
C GLN A 161 -4.86 7.73 5.10
N GLU A 162 -5.32 8.53 4.12
CA GLU A 162 -4.46 9.37 3.29
C GLU A 162 -3.87 10.50 4.15
N SER A 163 -2.95 10.15 5.02
CA SER A 163 -2.11 11.07 5.76
C SER A 163 -0.73 11.10 5.10
N GLU A 164 0.01 12.18 5.28
CA GLU A 164 1.42 12.28 4.85
C GLU A 164 2.33 11.19 5.47
N ILE A 165 1.77 10.38 6.38
CA ILE A 165 2.49 9.38 7.18
C ILE A 165 2.58 8.02 6.48
N GLY A 166 1.70 7.71 5.49
CA GLY A 166 1.65 6.40 4.81
C GLY A 166 1.04 5.28 5.67
N HIS A 167 1.27 4.01 5.27
CA HIS A 167 0.74 2.83 5.97
C HIS A 167 1.53 2.51 7.25
N ASP A 168 0.90 1.82 8.18
CA ASP A 168 1.52 1.27 9.39
C ASP A 168 1.41 -0.26 9.41
N SER A 169 2.54 -0.95 9.27
CA SER A 169 2.57 -2.41 9.23
C SER A 169 2.00 -3.08 10.49
N VAL A 170 2.02 -2.43 11.65
CA VAL A 170 1.34 -2.92 12.86
C VAL A 170 -0.18 -2.84 12.72
N GLU A 171 -0.69 -1.72 12.18
CA GLU A 171 -2.11 -1.55 11.89
C GLU A 171 -2.59 -2.57 10.85
N ASP A 172 -1.85 -2.73 9.75
CA ASP A 172 -2.20 -3.62 8.64
C ASP A 172 -2.18 -5.10 9.06
N ALA A 173 -1.15 -5.53 9.82
CA ALA A 173 -1.09 -6.88 10.39
C ALA A 173 -2.24 -7.14 11.38
N ARG A 174 -2.56 -6.18 12.26
CA ARG A 174 -3.68 -6.28 13.21
C ARG A 174 -5.01 -6.40 12.48
N THR A 175 -5.21 -5.59 11.47
CA THR A 175 -6.42 -5.63 10.63
C THR A 175 -6.59 -6.97 9.92
N ALA A 176 -5.51 -7.50 9.35
CA ALA A 176 -5.53 -8.82 8.72
C ALA A 176 -5.90 -9.93 9.74
N LEU A 177 -5.40 -9.85 10.99
CA LEU A 177 -5.75 -10.78 12.05
C LEU A 177 -7.25 -10.72 12.40
N LYS A 178 -7.79 -9.51 12.59
CA LYS A 178 -9.23 -9.30 12.85
C LYS A 178 -10.10 -9.83 11.71
N LEU A 179 -9.71 -9.60 10.47
CA LEU A 179 -10.41 -10.13 9.29
C LEU A 179 -10.38 -11.66 9.26
N TRP A 180 -9.26 -12.29 9.60
CA TRP A 180 -9.20 -13.74 9.71
C TRP A 180 -10.14 -14.27 10.79
N ARG A 181 -10.24 -13.61 11.95
CA ARG A 181 -11.20 -13.96 13.01
C ARG A 181 -12.64 -13.87 12.52
N LYS A 182 -12.97 -12.76 11.83
CA LYS A 182 -14.29 -12.60 11.21
C LYS A 182 -14.59 -13.69 10.19
N TYR A 183 -13.63 -14.07 9.38
CA TYR A 183 -13.79 -15.18 8.44
C TYR A 183 -14.14 -16.48 9.17
N GLN A 184 -13.43 -16.80 10.27
CA GLN A 184 -13.72 -17.99 11.07
C GLN A 184 -15.13 -17.95 11.64
N GLU A 185 -15.57 -16.81 12.21
CA GLU A 185 -16.95 -16.61 12.69
C GLU A 185 -17.99 -16.90 11.59
N TYR A 186 -17.77 -16.43 10.37
CA TYR A 186 -18.69 -16.66 9.24
C TYR A 186 -18.72 -18.12 8.78
N VAL A 187 -17.59 -18.81 8.81
CA VAL A 187 -17.50 -20.24 8.52
C VAL A 187 -18.27 -21.04 9.57
N ASP A 188 -18.02 -20.78 10.86
CA ASP A 188 -18.65 -21.47 11.98
C ASP A 188 -20.17 -21.24 12.01
N ALA A 189 -20.62 -20.05 11.63
CA ALA A 189 -22.04 -19.70 11.50
C ALA A 189 -22.70 -20.24 10.22
N GLY A 190 -21.92 -20.77 9.26
CA GLY A 190 -22.44 -21.28 7.98
C GLY A 190 -22.96 -20.19 7.03
N ILE A 191 -22.54 -18.93 7.20
CA ILE A 191 -23.04 -17.76 6.44
C ILE A 191 -21.99 -17.18 5.47
N LEU A 192 -20.83 -17.81 5.34
CA LEU A 192 -19.71 -17.26 4.58
C LEU A 192 -20.07 -16.87 3.15
N GLU A 193 -20.78 -17.75 2.40
CA GLU A 193 -21.16 -17.50 1.01
C GLU A 193 -22.07 -16.25 0.90
N THR A 194 -23.04 -16.11 1.83
CA THR A 194 -23.92 -14.94 1.87
C THR A 194 -23.12 -13.66 2.11
N VAL A 195 -22.19 -13.71 3.06
CA VAL A 195 -21.33 -12.55 3.39
C VAL A 195 -20.43 -12.20 2.20
N LEU A 196 -19.85 -13.20 1.50
CA LEU A 196 -19.07 -12.95 0.28
C LEU A 196 -19.91 -12.28 -0.81
N ASP A 197 -21.14 -12.73 -1.00
CA ASP A 197 -22.08 -12.10 -1.93
C ASP A 197 -22.33 -10.62 -1.59
N GLU A 198 -22.63 -10.33 -0.32
CA GLU A 198 -22.86 -8.96 0.17
C GLU A 198 -21.64 -8.05 0.01
N ILE A 199 -20.42 -8.56 0.29
CA ILE A 199 -19.16 -7.84 0.10
C ILE A 199 -19.02 -7.42 -1.37
N PHE A 200 -19.28 -8.33 -2.31
CA PHE A 200 -19.13 -8.03 -3.73
C PHE A 200 -20.26 -7.15 -4.28
N ASP A 201 -21.49 -7.27 -3.75
CA ASP A 201 -22.57 -6.36 -4.09
C ASP A 201 -22.25 -4.94 -3.62
N LYS A 202 -21.82 -4.78 -2.36
CA LYS A 202 -21.38 -3.49 -1.82
C LYS A 202 -20.17 -2.95 -2.56
N GLY A 203 -19.21 -3.82 -2.88
CA GLY A 203 -18.03 -3.45 -3.65
C GLY A 203 -18.38 -2.88 -5.02
N ARG A 204 -19.37 -3.42 -5.73
CA ARG A 204 -19.85 -2.88 -7.01
C ARG A 204 -20.47 -1.49 -6.85
N GLU A 205 -21.27 -1.28 -5.79
CA GLU A 205 -21.86 0.03 -5.51
C GLU A 205 -20.81 1.12 -5.24
N THR A 206 -19.72 0.79 -4.57
CA THR A 206 -18.68 1.71 -4.14
C THR A 206 -17.43 1.69 -5.02
N ASN A 207 -17.49 0.96 -6.16
CA ASN A 207 -16.32 0.66 -6.98
C ASN A 207 -15.15 0.05 -6.18
N PHE A 208 -15.47 -0.72 -5.13
CA PHE A 208 -14.51 -1.35 -4.21
C PHE A 208 -13.59 -0.36 -3.46
N LYS A 209 -14.08 0.84 -3.23
CA LYS A 209 -13.39 1.88 -2.46
C LYS A 209 -14.11 2.17 -1.15
N ALA A 210 -13.36 2.48 -0.11
CA ALA A 210 -13.92 2.97 1.14
C ALA A 210 -14.44 4.42 0.96
N PRO A 211 -15.52 4.84 1.67
CA PRO A 211 -16.17 6.15 1.48
C PRO A 211 -15.26 7.35 1.64
N SER A 212 -14.25 7.31 2.49
CA SER A 212 -13.25 8.37 2.65
C SER A 212 -12.50 8.66 1.34
N THR A 213 -12.14 7.61 0.60
CA THR A 213 -11.50 7.72 -0.71
C THR A 213 -12.43 8.33 -1.77
N ILE A 214 -13.74 8.03 -1.70
CA ILE A 214 -14.75 8.57 -2.63
C ILE A 214 -14.99 10.07 -2.40
N ARG A 215 -14.90 10.56 -1.16
CA ARG A 215 -15.06 11.99 -0.86
C ARG A 215 -13.94 12.82 -1.47
N MET A 216 -12.69 12.39 -1.31
CA MET A 216 -11.52 13.10 -1.83
C MET A 216 -11.56 13.25 -3.36
N GLU A 217 -11.90 12.18 -4.09
CA GLU A 217 -12.03 12.24 -5.57
C GLU A 217 -13.14 13.22 -6.02
N LYS A 218 -14.25 13.35 -5.28
CA LYS A 218 -15.30 14.31 -5.62
C LYS A 218 -14.93 15.75 -5.30
N GLU A 219 -14.11 15.98 -4.28
CA GLU A 219 -13.59 17.31 -3.94
C GLU A 219 -12.55 17.76 -4.96
N GLU A 220 -11.71 16.86 -5.48
CA GLU A 220 -10.75 17.15 -6.55
C GLU A 220 -11.43 17.41 -7.90
N GLU A 221 -12.47 16.66 -8.28
CA GLU A 221 -13.25 16.92 -9.49
C GLU A 221 -14.06 18.22 -9.40
N GLY A 222 -14.50 18.63 -8.20
CA GLY A 222 -15.21 19.89 -7.95
C GLY A 222 -14.31 21.13 -7.92
N SER A 223 -12.99 20.97 -7.83
CA SER A 223 -12.03 22.08 -7.69
C SER A 223 -11.34 22.53 -8.98
N LEU A 224 -11.84 22.15 -10.16
CA LEU A 224 -11.36 22.70 -11.43
C LEU A 224 -11.66 24.23 -11.46
N PRO A 225 -10.64 25.09 -11.54
CA PRO A 225 -10.86 26.53 -11.59
C PRO A 225 -11.63 26.88 -12.86
N SER A 226 -12.79 27.49 -12.67
CA SER A 226 -13.56 28.08 -13.76
C SER A 226 -12.65 29.08 -14.51
N THR A 227 -12.35 28.75 -15.75
CA THR A 227 -11.61 29.60 -16.68
C THR A 227 -12.32 30.97 -16.74
N PRO A 228 -11.67 32.09 -16.45
CA PRO A 228 -12.34 33.40 -16.56
C PRO A 228 -12.73 33.65 -18.00
N ALA A 229 -14.00 33.89 -18.23
CA ALA A 229 -14.56 34.27 -19.50
C ALA A 229 -13.79 35.44 -20.12
N ARG A 230 -13.22 35.24 -21.31
CA ARG A 230 -12.60 36.30 -22.12
C ARG A 230 -13.65 37.36 -22.38
N ARG A 231 -13.50 38.55 -21.84
CA ARG A 231 -14.25 39.75 -22.25
C ARG A 231 -13.93 40.07 -23.74
N PRO A 232 -14.91 40.35 -24.56
CA PRO A 232 -14.66 40.77 -25.93
C PRO A 232 -13.99 42.15 -25.93
N ALA A 233 -12.93 42.26 -26.73
CA ALA A 233 -12.22 43.52 -26.96
C ALA A 233 -13.15 44.53 -27.61
N ARG A 234 -13.28 45.72 -27.01
CA ARG A 234 -13.90 46.90 -27.66
C ARG A 234 -12.93 47.39 -28.74
N LEU A 235 -13.43 47.44 -29.96
CA LEU A 235 -12.88 48.23 -31.06
C LEU A 235 -13.01 49.74 -30.70
N GLY A 236 -11.91 50.43 -30.72
CA GLY A 236 -11.82 51.88 -30.57
C GLY A 236 -10.85 52.40 -31.60
N ASP A 237 -11.38 53.26 -32.45
CA ASP A 237 -10.77 53.92 -33.57
C ASP A 237 -9.59 54.83 -33.25
N GLY A 238 -8.70 54.97 -34.21
CA GLY A 238 -8.22 56.31 -34.53
C GLY A 238 -6.71 56.60 -34.38
N GLN A 239 -6.11 56.66 -35.57
CA GLN A 239 -5.14 57.70 -35.97
C GLN A 239 -3.61 57.57 -35.62
N ASN A 240 -2.94 57.08 -36.60
CA ASN A 240 -1.89 57.82 -37.36
C ASN A 240 -0.82 58.59 -36.57
N ARG A 241 0.40 58.14 -36.65
CA ARG A 241 1.58 58.93 -37.11
C ARG A 241 2.83 58.09 -37.22
N LEU A 242 3.36 58.07 -38.41
CA LEU A 242 4.67 57.70 -38.81
C LEU A 242 5.76 58.47 -38.08
N ARG A 243 6.83 57.84 -37.62
CA ARG A 243 8.22 58.36 -37.74
C ARG A 243 9.21 57.20 -37.82
N ILE A 244 9.91 57.30 -38.91
CA ILE A 244 11.07 56.52 -39.31
C ILE A 244 12.30 57.00 -38.53
N SER A 245 13.15 56.15 -38.07
CA SER A 245 14.60 56.29 -38.15
C SER A 245 15.31 55.04 -37.60
N SER A 246 15.97 54.36 -38.48
CA SER A 246 17.15 53.52 -38.28
C SER A 246 18.38 54.41 -38.13
N PRO A 247 19.65 53.93 -37.95
CA PRO A 247 20.19 52.63 -37.53
C PRO A 247 21.43 52.72 -36.59
N PHE A 248 22.11 51.55 -36.42
CA PHE A 248 23.50 51.35 -35.89
C PHE A 248 23.77 51.54 -34.39
N ARG A 249 24.14 50.53 -33.69
CA ARG A 249 25.37 49.72 -33.61
C ARG A 249 25.14 48.42 -32.88
#